data_862039725107d124a137769d6a3f3d92
#
_entry.id   862039725107d124a137769d6a3f3d92
#
_cell.length_a   1.000
_cell.length_b   1.000
_cell.length_c   1.000
_cell.angle_alpha   90.00
_cell.angle_beta   90.00
_cell.angle_gamma   90.00
#
_symmetry.space_group_name_H-M   'P 1'
#
loop_
_entity.id
_entity.type
_entity.pdbx_description
1 polymer ?
#
loop_
_entity_poly.entity_id
_entity_poly.type
_entity_poly.pdbx_seq_one_letter_code
_entity_poly.pdbx_strand_id
1 'polypeptide(L)'
;TWLGSASGIYSFNGNLKRNYQDPYLALIRKVTTIDDSVLFYGTYYKQIDDNLMVDIQQPEELMPELEYVFNSLTFEFASPFYEEEKTIQFSYMLDGYKESWTKWNTEPKAVYTNLNEGKYVFKVKARNVYDVESETASFSFTILPPWYRTIIAYVFYTILAILLIYFIVKLYTRKLELEKIRLEGIVEERTAEIRKKNEELEFKNEEITKQRDQIAKQKEEITDSIKYAQRIQKAVVPSEERENELLKEHFLLWRPRDIVSGDFWWMTEKKGKVILAAADCTGHGVP
;
A
#
# COMPACT_ATOMS: atom_id res chain seq x y z
N THR A 1 -71.54 -45.46 34.16
CA THR A 1 -72.48 -45.25 33.07
C THR A 1 -71.94 -45.69 31.77
N TRP A 2 -72.68 -46.49 30.98
CA TRP A 2 -72.28 -46.92 29.63
C TRP A 2 -73.06 -46.11 28.60
N LEU A 3 -72.36 -45.62 27.58
CA LEU A 3 -72.95 -44.85 26.50
C LEU A 3 -72.62 -45.56 25.17
N GLY A 4 -73.68 -45.82 24.40
CA GLY A 4 -73.54 -46.38 23.04
C GLY A 4 -73.58 -45.27 22.02
N SER A 5 -72.68 -45.34 21.01
CA SER A 5 -72.65 -44.46 19.85
C SER A 5 -72.48 -45.26 18.56
N ALA A 6 -72.65 -44.67 17.41
CA ALA A 6 -72.45 -45.31 16.12
C ALA A 6 -70.99 -45.83 15.93
N SER A 7 -70.04 -45.34 16.71
CA SER A 7 -68.59 -45.67 16.62
C SER A 7 -68.14 -46.60 17.77
N GLY A 8 -69.01 -47.03 18.73
CA GLY A 8 -68.66 -47.95 19.82
C GLY A 8 -69.42 -47.75 21.10
N ILE A 9 -68.99 -48.49 22.13
CA ILE A 9 -69.58 -48.42 23.49
C ILE A 9 -68.51 -47.74 24.37
N TYR A 10 -68.97 -46.69 25.09
CA TYR A 10 -68.10 -45.90 26.01
C TYR A 10 -68.59 -46.17 27.45
N SER A 11 -67.64 -46.38 28.36
CA SER A 11 -67.92 -46.39 29.79
C SER A 11 -67.53 -45.08 30.42
N PHE A 12 -68.45 -44.45 31.13
CA PHE A 12 -68.18 -43.28 31.93
C PHE A 12 -68.16 -43.65 33.41
N ASN A 13 -67.05 -43.43 34.06
CA ASN A 13 -66.90 -43.58 35.50
C ASN A 13 -66.84 -42.22 36.18
N GLY A 14 -67.93 -41.69 36.68
CA GLY A 14 -68.02 -40.38 37.31
C GLY A 14 -67.22 -40.24 38.63
N ASN A 15 -66.73 -41.36 39.19
CA ASN A 15 -65.93 -41.33 40.42
C ASN A 15 -64.45 -41.13 40.16
N LEU A 16 -63.96 -41.23 38.90
CA LEU A 16 -62.60 -40.94 38.51
C LEU A 16 -62.41 -39.43 38.51
N LYS A 17 -61.85 -38.90 39.56
CA LYS A 17 -61.34 -37.52 39.59
C LYS A 17 -60.02 -37.52 38.88
N ARG A 18 -60.00 -36.92 37.69
CA ARG A 18 -58.75 -36.72 36.91
C ARG A 18 -58.16 -35.32 37.22
N ASN A 19 -56.92 -35.28 37.55
CA ASN A 19 -56.22 -34.01 37.67
C ASN A 19 -55.60 -33.64 36.30
N TYR A 20 -56.18 -32.67 35.62
CA TYR A 20 -55.77 -32.22 34.30
C TYR A 20 -54.46 -31.36 34.38
N GLN A 21 -54.00 -31.05 35.58
CA GLN A 21 -52.85 -30.26 35.87
C GLN A 21 -51.62 -31.11 36.26
N ASP A 22 -51.70 -32.43 36.11
CA ASP A 22 -50.60 -33.31 36.47
C ASP A 22 -49.34 -32.95 35.63
N PRO A 23 -48.16 -32.81 36.25
CA PRO A 23 -46.95 -32.49 35.53
C PRO A 23 -46.61 -33.63 34.57
N TYR A 24 -46.13 -33.25 33.40
CA TYR A 24 -45.64 -34.18 32.39
C TYR A 24 -44.36 -33.65 31.74
N LEU A 25 -43.69 -34.48 30.95
CA LEU A 25 -42.38 -34.19 30.43
C LEU A 25 -42.43 -33.88 28.93
N ALA A 26 -41.61 -32.95 28.46
CA ALA A 26 -41.12 -32.99 27.09
C ALA A 26 -39.82 -33.82 27.07
N LEU A 27 -39.59 -34.58 26.02
CA LEU A 27 -38.44 -35.46 25.86
C LEU A 27 -37.76 -35.19 24.55
N ILE A 28 -36.46 -34.95 24.57
CA ILE A 28 -35.63 -34.96 23.37
C ILE A 28 -35.32 -36.41 23.03
N ARG A 29 -35.77 -36.87 21.87
CA ARG A 29 -35.74 -38.28 21.48
C ARG A 29 -34.58 -38.63 20.60
N LYS A 30 -34.16 -37.68 19.74
CA LYS A 30 -33.11 -37.90 18.79
C LYS A 30 -32.44 -36.58 18.45
N VAL A 31 -31.12 -36.59 18.38
CA VAL A 31 -30.32 -35.47 17.87
C VAL A 31 -29.41 -36.01 16.79
N THR A 32 -29.45 -35.42 15.60
CA THR A 32 -28.63 -35.81 14.45
C THR A 32 -27.89 -34.60 13.87
N THR A 33 -26.77 -34.88 13.26
CA THR A 33 -26.06 -33.94 12.41
C THR A 33 -26.65 -33.89 11.00
N ILE A 34 -26.17 -33.01 10.14
CA ILE A 34 -26.71 -32.85 8.77
C ILE A 34 -26.49 -34.10 7.89
N ASP A 35 -25.49 -34.90 8.17
CA ASP A 35 -25.17 -36.15 7.50
C ASP A 35 -25.88 -37.37 8.12
N ASP A 36 -26.95 -37.15 8.89
CA ASP A 36 -27.71 -38.12 9.61
C ASP A 36 -26.94 -38.95 10.68
N SER A 37 -25.75 -38.53 11.05
CA SER A 37 -25.04 -39.13 12.18
C SER A 37 -25.76 -38.86 13.47
N VAL A 38 -26.05 -39.94 14.22
CA VAL A 38 -26.83 -39.88 15.46
C VAL A 38 -25.93 -39.50 16.65
N LEU A 39 -26.17 -38.34 17.24
CA LEU A 39 -25.44 -37.86 18.44
C LEU A 39 -26.12 -38.37 19.72
N PHE A 40 -27.42 -38.44 19.70
CA PHE A 40 -28.23 -38.93 20.79
C PHE A 40 -29.50 -39.62 20.27
N TYR A 41 -29.85 -40.74 20.90
CA TYR A 41 -31.08 -41.44 20.63
C TYR A 41 -31.56 -42.16 21.89
N GLY A 42 -32.80 -41.91 22.28
CA GLY A 42 -33.43 -42.57 23.42
C GLY A 42 -33.83 -41.65 24.56
N THR A 43 -33.40 -41.95 25.78
CA THR A 43 -33.74 -41.22 27.00
C THR A 43 -32.60 -41.39 28.00
N TYR A 44 -32.32 -40.35 28.76
CA TYR A 44 -31.39 -40.47 29.88
C TYR A 44 -32.06 -41.18 31.04
N TYR A 45 -31.28 -41.94 31.81
CA TYR A 45 -31.75 -42.64 32.97
C TYR A 45 -30.84 -42.28 34.17
N LYS A 46 -31.47 -42.03 35.30
CA LYS A 46 -30.80 -41.81 36.57
C LYS A 46 -31.14 -43.00 37.49
N GLN A 47 -30.12 -43.51 38.13
CA GLN A 47 -30.29 -44.56 39.14
C GLN A 47 -30.64 -43.92 40.51
N ILE A 48 -31.84 -44.22 41.02
CA ILE A 48 -32.27 -43.81 42.36
C ILE A 48 -32.70 -45.07 43.09
N ASP A 49 -32.04 -45.39 44.18
CA ASP A 49 -32.36 -46.56 45.07
C ASP A 49 -32.63 -47.85 44.28
N ASP A 50 -31.72 -48.37 43.52
CA ASP A 50 -31.84 -49.57 42.67
C ASP A 50 -32.86 -49.52 41.52
N ASN A 51 -33.59 -48.42 41.36
CA ASN A 51 -34.53 -48.23 40.25
C ASN A 51 -33.94 -47.27 39.20
N LEU A 52 -34.05 -47.64 37.91
CA LEU A 52 -33.76 -46.75 36.77
C LEU A 52 -34.96 -45.86 36.52
N MET A 53 -34.82 -44.58 36.77
CA MET A 53 -35.85 -43.58 36.45
C MET A 53 -35.42 -42.75 35.23
N VAL A 54 -36.39 -42.36 34.42
CA VAL A 54 -36.15 -41.42 33.29
C VAL A 54 -35.67 -40.08 33.83
N ASP A 55 -34.57 -39.62 33.28
CA ASP A 55 -34.08 -38.28 33.55
C ASP A 55 -34.21 -37.41 32.30
N ILE A 56 -34.63 -36.19 32.47
CA ILE A 56 -34.72 -35.19 31.41
C ILE A 56 -33.46 -34.32 31.31
N GLN A 57 -32.55 -34.46 32.29
CA GLN A 57 -31.29 -33.73 32.33
C GLN A 57 -30.18 -34.60 31.73
N GLN A 58 -29.48 -33.99 30.82
CA GLN A 58 -28.29 -34.61 30.22
C GLN A 58 -27.15 -34.65 31.23
N PRO A 59 -26.54 -35.80 31.48
CA PRO A 59 -25.31 -35.89 32.27
C PRO A 59 -24.17 -35.08 31.62
N GLU A 60 -23.35 -34.39 32.42
CA GLU A 60 -22.25 -33.60 31.94
C GLU A 60 -21.27 -34.42 31.07
N GLU A 61 -21.07 -35.69 31.45
CA GLU A 61 -20.18 -36.62 30.74
C GLU A 61 -20.65 -36.98 29.33
N LEU A 62 -21.92 -36.75 29.01
CA LEU A 62 -22.55 -37.03 27.72
C LEU A 62 -22.77 -35.77 26.85
N MET A 63 -22.17 -34.66 27.22
CA MET A 63 -22.20 -33.45 26.39
C MET A 63 -21.26 -33.60 25.18
N PRO A 64 -21.80 -33.68 23.94
CA PRO A 64 -20.95 -33.89 22.78
C PRO A 64 -20.15 -32.62 22.44
N GLU A 65 -18.88 -32.81 22.09
CA GLU A 65 -18.04 -31.81 21.43
C GLU A 65 -17.99 -32.12 19.93
N LEU A 66 -18.47 -31.20 19.14
CA LEU A 66 -18.61 -31.40 17.69
C LEU A 66 -17.54 -30.60 16.96
N GLU A 67 -16.93 -31.22 15.95
CA GLU A 67 -16.11 -30.50 15.00
C GLU A 67 -16.95 -29.47 14.23
N TYR A 68 -16.36 -28.38 13.81
CA TYR A 68 -17.05 -27.29 13.10
C TYR A 68 -17.80 -27.74 11.84
N VAL A 69 -17.37 -28.84 11.23
CA VAL A 69 -18.03 -29.45 10.04
C VAL A 69 -19.45 -29.90 10.37
N PHE A 70 -19.71 -30.31 11.63
CA PHE A 70 -21.01 -30.79 12.12
C PHE A 70 -21.82 -29.68 12.79
N ASN A 71 -21.76 -28.46 12.25
CA ASN A 71 -22.42 -27.28 12.82
C ASN A 71 -23.91 -27.13 12.46
N SER A 72 -24.51 -28.18 11.95
CA SER A 72 -25.95 -28.21 11.61
C SER A 72 -26.59 -29.41 12.24
N LEU A 73 -27.60 -29.15 13.09
CA LEU A 73 -28.21 -30.15 13.94
C LEU A 73 -29.73 -30.19 13.78
N THR A 74 -30.24 -31.38 13.89
CA THR A 74 -31.68 -31.64 13.92
C THR A 74 -32.05 -32.26 15.28
N PHE A 75 -33.03 -31.70 15.93
CA PHE A 75 -33.59 -32.15 17.21
C PHE A 75 -34.96 -32.72 16.95
N GLU A 76 -35.23 -33.95 17.35
CA GLU A 76 -36.56 -34.57 17.36
C GLU A 76 -36.99 -34.78 18.80
N PHE A 77 -38.19 -34.35 19.12
CA PHE A 77 -38.72 -34.37 20.49
C PHE A 77 -40.14 -34.91 20.51
N ALA A 78 -40.57 -35.36 21.65
CA ALA A 78 -41.93 -35.89 21.86
C ALA A 78 -42.42 -35.56 23.28
N SER A 79 -43.67 -35.75 23.52
CA SER A 79 -44.26 -35.71 24.85
C SER A 79 -45.02 -37.00 25.12
N PRO A 80 -44.88 -37.64 26.29
CA PRO A 80 -45.62 -38.83 26.68
C PRO A 80 -47.09 -38.55 27.13
N PHE A 81 -47.70 -37.49 26.58
CA PHE A 81 -49.07 -37.15 26.80
C PHE A 81 -49.91 -37.78 25.68
N TYR A 82 -50.69 -38.81 25.99
CA TYR A 82 -51.39 -39.66 25.01
C TYR A 82 -52.80 -39.25 24.66
N GLU A 83 -53.32 -38.14 25.27
CA GLU A 83 -54.60 -37.58 24.90
C GLU A 83 -54.42 -36.62 23.74
N GLU A 84 -55.07 -36.95 22.63
CA GLU A 84 -55.01 -36.15 21.41
C GLU A 84 -53.60 -35.75 20.97
N GLU A 85 -52.71 -36.72 20.78
CA GLU A 85 -51.29 -36.52 20.40
C GLU A 85 -51.11 -35.51 19.27
N LYS A 86 -52.05 -35.43 18.31
CA LYS A 86 -51.98 -34.52 17.16
C LYS A 86 -52.16 -33.04 17.54
N THR A 87 -52.64 -32.73 18.73
CA THR A 87 -52.90 -31.37 19.20
C THR A 87 -51.81 -30.85 20.11
N ILE A 88 -50.83 -31.69 20.50
CA ILE A 88 -49.70 -31.30 21.32
C ILE A 88 -48.87 -30.27 20.55
N GLN A 89 -48.57 -29.16 21.22
CA GLN A 89 -47.77 -28.10 20.69
C GLN A 89 -46.44 -28.05 21.41
N PHE A 90 -45.38 -27.69 20.66
CA PHE A 90 -44.04 -27.55 21.17
C PHE A 90 -43.58 -26.11 21.01
N SER A 91 -42.75 -25.65 21.97
CA SER A 91 -42.02 -24.43 21.90
C SER A 91 -40.58 -24.74 22.29
N TYR A 92 -39.62 -24.24 21.54
CA TYR A 92 -38.21 -24.53 21.75
C TYR A 92 -37.37 -23.29 21.57
N MET A 93 -36.14 -23.30 22.13
CA MET A 93 -35.15 -22.28 21.97
C MET A 93 -33.77 -22.90 21.99
N LEU A 94 -32.76 -22.18 21.44
CA LEU A 94 -31.36 -22.55 21.45
C LEU A 94 -30.57 -21.41 22.10
N ASP A 95 -30.21 -21.60 23.39
CA ASP A 95 -29.34 -20.67 24.10
C ASP A 95 -27.99 -20.66 23.41
N GLY A 96 -27.35 -19.49 23.30
CA GLY A 96 -26.13 -19.26 22.54
C GLY A 96 -26.39 -18.88 21.06
N TYR A 97 -27.62 -19.11 20.54
CA TYR A 97 -28.01 -18.67 19.20
C TYR A 97 -29.09 -17.59 19.26
N LYS A 98 -30.18 -17.85 19.93
CA LYS A 98 -31.30 -16.92 20.12
C LYS A 98 -32.02 -17.21 21.44
N GLU A 99 -32.00 -16.26 22.36
CA GLU A 99 -32.55 -16.36 23.69
C GLU A 99 -34.08 -16.06 23.71
N SER A 100 -34.83 -16.63 22.78
CA SER A 100 -36.27 -16.46 22.73
C SER A 100 -36.96 -17.74 22.30
N TRP A 101 -38.03 -18.09 23.01
CA TRP A 101 -38.87 -19.21 22.66
C TRP A 101 -39.55 -19.01 21.31
N THR A 102 -39.67 -20.10 20.53
CA THR A 102 -40.49 -20.11 19.32
C THR A 102 -41.96 -19.98 19.64
N LYS A 103 -42.74 -19.57 18.64
CA LYS A 103 -44.22 -19.71 18.75
C LYS A 103 -44.57 -21.18 18.85
N TRP A 104 -45.63 -21.48 19.60
CA TRP A 104 -46.17 -22.82 19.71
C TRP A 104 -46.52 -23.40 18.34
N ASN A 105 -46.07 -24.60 18.06
CA ASN A 105 -46.34 -25.33 16.83
C ASN A 105 -46.45 -26.84 17.11
N THR A 106 -47.08 -27.60 16.21
CA THR A 106 -47.29 -29.05 16.34
C THR A 106 -46.19 -29.89 15.74
N GLU A 107 -45.14 -29.26 15.16
CA GLU A 107 -44.04 -29.98 14.56
C GLU A 107 -43.04 -30.48 15.63
N PRO A 108 -42.80 -31.81 15.75
CA PRO A 108 -41.97 -32.38 16.80
C PRO A 108 -40.49 -32.36 16.41
N LYS A 109 -40.07 -31.34 15.63
CA LYS A 109 -38.72 -31.28 15.05
C LYS A 109 -38.23 -29.82 14.99
N ALA A 110 -36.95 -29.61 15.32
CA ALA A 110 -36.28 -28.34 15.15
C ALA A 110 -34.98 -28.56 14.37
N VAL A 111 -34.68 -27.68 13.41
CA VAL A 111 -33.45 -27.73 12.59
C VAL A 111 -32.73 -26.42 12.74
N TYR A 112 -31.45 -26.52 13.07
CA TYR A 112 -30.51 -25.39 13.12
C TYR A 112 -29.38 -25.67 12.18
N THR A 113 -29.03 -24.69 11.33
CA THR A 113 -27.99 -24.81 10.33
C THR A 113 -26.93 -23.72 10.50
N ASN A 114 -25.69 -24.03 10.17
CA ASN A 114 -24.58 -23.08 10.18
C ASN A 114 -24.38 -22.37 11.53
N LEU A 115 -24.43 -23.13 12.62
CA LEU A 115 -24.11 -22.61 13.95
C LEU A 115 -22.63 -22.22 14.02
N ASN A 116 -22.33 -21.14 14.70
CA ASN A 116 -20.95 -20.73 14.96
C ASN A 116 -20.29 -21.64 16.01
N GLU A 117 -18.96 -21.49 16.17
CA GLU A 117 -18.26 -22.11 17.32
C GLU A 117 -18.81 -21.54 18.64
N GLY A 118 -19.00 -22.42 19.62
CA GLY A 118 -19.53 -22.03 20.94
C GLY A 118 -20.24 -23.12 21.68
N LYS A 119 -20.73 -22.78 22.88
CA LYS A 119 -21.55 -23.66 23.72
C LYS A 119 -23.01 -23.32 23.51
N TYR A 120 -23.81 -24.36 23.35
CA TYR A 120 -25.26 -24.25 23.07
C TYR A 120 -26.06 -25.13 24.01
N VAL A 121 -27.26 -24.66 24.38
CA VAL A 121 -28.25 -25.46 25.13
C VAL A 121 -29.55 -25.39 24.37
N PHE A 122 -29.92 -26.49 23.74
CA PHE A 122 -31.27 -26.64 23.17
C PHE A 122 -32.26 -26.93 24.27
N LYS A 123 -33.36 -26.18 24.31
CA LYS A 123 -34.45 -26.33 25.29
C LYS A 123 -35.75 -26.48 24.58
N VAL A 124 -36.60 -27.42 25.06
CA VAL A 124 -37.93 -27.67 24.49
C VAL A 124 -38.93 -27.90 25.60
N LYS A 125 -40.11 -27.38 25.42
CA LYS A 125 -41.30 -27.64 26.27
C LYS A 125 -42.52 -27.96 25.39
N ALA A 126 -43.45 -28.72 25.92
CA ALA A 126 -44.65 -29.09 25.26
C ALA A 126 -45.88 -28.44 25.95
N ARG A 127 -46.96 -28.27 25.23
CA ARG A 127 -48.26 -27.83 25.77
C ARG A 127 -49.35 -28.77 25.29
N ASN A 128 -50.11 -29.28 26.23
CA ASN A 128 -51.20 -30.20 25.96
C ASN A 128 -52.51 -29.50 25.60
N VAL A 129 -53.58 -30.25 25.35
CA VAL A 129 -54.94 -29.74 25.01
C VAL A 129 -55.59 -28.93 26.13
N TYR A 130 -55.11 -29.04 27.35
CA TYR A 130 -55.59 -28.31 28.53
C TYR A 130 -54.80 -27.04 28.83
N ASP A 131 -53.96 -26.62 27.88
CA ASP A 131 -53.03 -25.48 28.02
C ASP A 131 -52.02 -25.63 29.18
N VAL A 132 -51.76 -26.85 29.64
CA VAL A 132 -50.73 -27.14 30.65
C VAL A 132 -49.40 -27.31 29.96
N GLU A 133 -48.36 -26.58 30.44
CA GLU A 133 -47.00 -26.70 29.93
C GLU A 133 -46.24 -27.85 30.64
N SER A 134 -45.41 -28.56 29.90
CA SER A 134 -44.55 -29.59 30.43
C SER A 134 -43.33 -29.02 31.14
N GLU A 135 -42.57 -29.87 31.86
CA GLU A 135 -41.21 -29.55 32.24
C GLU A 135 -40.35 -29.39 31.00
N THR A 136 -39.32 -28.53 31.11
CA THR A 136 -38.41 -28.21 29.99
C THR A 136 -37.31 -29.26 29.90
N ALA A 137 -37.19 -29.95 28.77
CA ALA A 137 -36.03 -30.78 28.45
C ALA A 137 -34.92 -29.95 27.86
N SER A 138 -33.67 -30.32 28.17
CA SER A 138 -32.47 -29.61 27.67
C SER A 138 -31.44 -30.58 27.10
N PHE A 139 -30.73 -30.13 26.05
CA PHE A 139 -29.60 -30.82 25.46
C PHE A 139 -28.49 -29.85 25.21
N SER A 140 -27.35 -30.05 25.88
CA SER A 140 -26.15 -29.22 25.79
C SER A 140 -25.13 -29.82 24.83
N PHE A 141 -24.49 -28.98 24.04
CA PHE A 141 -23.42 -29.38 23.13
C PHE A 141 -22.46 -28.23 22.90
N THR A 142 -21.27 -28.55 22.42
CA THR A 142 -20.23 -27.57 22.09
C THR A 142 -19.79 -27.76 20.64
N ILE A 143 -19.71 -26.68 19.87
CA ILE A 143 -19.11 -26.68 18.55
C ILE A 143 -17.71 -26.11 18.67
N LEU A 144 -16.70 -26.90 18.31
CA LEU A 144 -15.31 -26.52 18.34
C LEU A 144 -14.97 -25.53 17.24
N PRO A 145 -14.02 -24.60 17.47
CA PRO A 145 -13.60 -23.68 16.43
C PRO A 145 -12.91 -24.44 15.28
N PRO A 146 -13.05 -23.96 14.03
CA PRO A 146 -12.33 -24.56 12.90
C PRO A 146 -10.84 -24.39 13.08
N TRP A 147 -10.04 -25.33 12.52
CA TRP A 147 -8.59 -25.40 12.69
C TRP A 147 -7.86 -24.07 12.42
N TYR A 148 -8.36 -23.29 11.44
CA TYR A 148 -7.78 -22.01 11.04
C TYR A 148 -8.11 -20.84 12.00
N ARG A 149 -8.99 -21.04 12.98
CA ARG A 149 -9.33 -20.10 14.07
C ARG A 149 -8.79 -20.53 15.44
N THR A 150 -7.97 -21.56 15.49
CA THR A 150 -7.33 -21.99 16.74
C THR A 150 -6.18 -21.07 17.10
N ILE A 151 -5.83 -21.02 18.37
CA ILE A 151 -4.66 -20.26 18.87
C ILE A 151 -3.39 -20.69 18.14
N ILE A 152 -3.24 -21.98 17.87
CA ILE A 152 -2.08 -22.54 17.14
C ILE A 152 -2.01 -21.97 15.72
N ALA A 153 -3.15 -21.87 15.02
CA ALA A 153 -3.20 -21.28 13.67
C ALA A 153 -2.78 -19.80 13.69
N TYR A 154 -3.24 -19.02 14.66
CA TYR A 154 -2.85 -17.61 14.79
C TYR A 154 -1.35 -17.45 15.09
N VAL A 155 -0.77 -18.28 15.94
CA VAL A 155 0.69 -18.31 16.17
C VAL A 155 1.43 -18.64 14.88
N PHE A 156 0.96 -19.62 14.12
CA PHE A 156 1.54 -19.96 12.81
C PHE A 156 1.47 -18.79 11.82
N TYR A 157 0.33 -18.12 11.74
CA TYR A 157 0.17 -16.95 10.86
C TYR A 157 1.09 -15.79 11.25
N THR A 158 1.28 -15.54 12.54
CA THR A 158 2.20 -14.48 12.99
C THR A 158 3.65 -14.80 12.63
N ILE A 159 4.09 -16.05 12.82
CA ILE A 159 5.43 -16.49 12.43
C ILE A 159 5.62 -16.36 10.90
N LEU A 160 4.63 -16.82 10.13
CA LEU A 160 4.67 -16.71 8.66
C LEU A 160 4.76 -15.25 8.19
N ALA A 161 3.99 -14.35 8.81
CA ALA A 161 4.03 -12.93 8.50
C ALA A 161 5.42 -12.31 8.79
N ILE A 162 6.03 -12.66 9.93
CA ILE A 162 7.38 -12.20 10.29
C ILE A 162 8.41 -12.69 9.27
N LEU A 163 8.35 -13.98 8.90
CA LEU A 163 9.25 -14.56 7.91
C LEU A 163 9.10 -13.89 6.54
N LEU A 164 7.87 -13.59 6.13
CA LEU A 164 7.58 -12.91 4.87
C LEU A 164 8.16 -11.49 4.86
N ILE A 165 7.97 -10.73 5.94
CA ILE A 165 8.56 -9.39 6.10
C ILE A 165 10.08 -9.48 6.06
N TYR A 166 10.70 -10.41 6.79
CA TYR A 166 12.14 -10.64 6.77
C TYR A 166 12.65 -10.92 5.35
N PHE A 167 11.95 -11.76 4.60
CA PHE A 167 12.33 -12.10 3.24
C PHE A 167 12.22 -10.90 2.28
N ILE A 168 11.14 -10.11 2.39
CA ILE A 168 10.96 -8.88 1.61
C ILE A 168 12.09 -7.89 1.91
N VAL A 169 12.38 -7.63 3.19
CA VAL A 169 13.46 -6.73 3.59
C VAL A 169 14.80 -7.22 3.04
N LYS A 170 15.09 -8.51 3.14
CA LYS A 170 16.32 -9.11 2.62
C LYS A 170 16.46 -8.98 1.11
N LEU A 171 15.38 -9.13 0.35
CA LEU A 171 15.39 -8.92 -1.10
C LEU A 171 15.63 -7.44 -1.44
N TYR A 172 14.96 -6.55 -0.71
CA TYR A 172 15.09 -5.11 -0.92
C TYR A 172 16.50 -4.60 -0.61
N THR A 173 17.08 -5.03 0.51
CA THR A 173 18.46 -4.66 0.89
C THR A 173 19.47 -5.17 -0.12
N ARG A 174 19.34 -6.41 -0.62
CA ARG A 174 20.22 -6.93 -1.68
C ARG A 174 20.12 -6.09 -2.97
N LYS A 175 18.92 -5.68 -3.35
CA LYS A 175 18.74 -4.81 -4.52
C LYS A 175 19.45 -3.47 -4.34
N LEU A 176 19.28 -2.85 -3.16
CA LEU A 176 19.95 -1.58 -2.83
C LEU A 176 21.49 -1.69 -2.83
N GLU A 177 22.05 -2.78 -2.31
CA GLU A 177 23.49 -3.03 -2.34
C GLU A 177 24.01 -3.13 -3.77
N LEU A 178 23.32 -3.84 -4.65
CA LEU A 178 23.71 -3.94 -6.06
C LEU A 178 23.63 -2.59 -6.78
N GLU A 179 22.59 -1.80 -6.52
CA GLU A 179 22.46 -0.44 -7.07
C GLU A 179 23.57 0.48 -6.54
N LYS A 180 23.91 0.39 -5.26
CA LYS A 180 25.01 1.14 -4.65
C LYS A 180 26.35 0.85 -5.34
N ILE A 181 26.71 -0.43 -5.48
CA ILE A 181 27.95 -0.84 -6.16
C ILE A 181 27.99 -0.32 -7.61
N ARG A 182 26.87 -0.38 -8.33
CA ARG A 182 26.76 0.15 -9.69
C ARG A 182 26.98 1.66 -9.74
N LEU A 183 26.36 2.40 -8.82
CA LEU A 183 26.49 3.85 -8.74
C LEU A 183 27.92 4.26 -8.35
N GLU A 184 28.55 3.58 -7.41
CA GLU A 184 29.97 3.81 -7.03
C GLU A 184 30.86 3.62 -8.23
N GLY A 185 30.70 2.58 -9.04
CA GLY A 185 31.45 2.37 -10.27
C GLY A 185 31.26 3.50 -11.30
N ILE A 186 30.06 3.98 -11.51
CA ILE A 186 29.74 5.11 -12.40
C ILE A 186 30.39 6.41 -11.89
N VAL A 187 30.36 6.66 -10.59
CA VAL A 187 30.97 7.83 -9.97
C VAL A 187 32.49 7.81 -10.15
N GLU A 188 33.12 6.66 -9.94
CA GLU A 188 34.58 6.49 -10.13
C GLU A 188 34.98 6.73 -11.59
N GLU A 189 34.26 6.15 -12.55
CA GLU A 189 34.49 6.36 -13.99
C GLU A 189 34.37 7.84 -14.38
N ARG A 190 33.30 8.49 -13.93
CA ARG A 190 33.06 9.92 -14.21
C ARG A 190 34.09 10.83 -13.54
N THR A 191 34.51 10.48 -12.34
CA THR A 191 35.55 11.24 -11.64
C THR A 191 36.88 11.14 -12.35
N ALA A 192 37.25 9.95 -12.85
CA ALA A 192 38.45 9.75 -13.66
C ALA A 192 38.38 10.53 -14.98
N GLU A 193 37.25 10.52 -15.68
CA GLU A 193 37.04 11.32 -16.91
C GLU A 193 37.17 12.81 -16.66
N ILE A 194 36.56 13.32 -15.57
CA ILE A 194 36.67 14.74 -15.20
C ILE A 194 38.10 15.13 -14.88
N ARG A 195 38.83 14.29 -14.13
CA ARG A 195 40.25 14.54 -13.82
C ARG A 195 41.09 14.66 -15.10
N LYS A 196 40.92 13.74 -16.04
CA LYS A 196 41.61 13.77 -17.33
C LYS A 196 41.29 15.03 -18.13
N LYS A 197 40.02 15.44 -18.17
CA LYS A 197 39.61 16.68 -18.85
C LYS A 197 40.20 17.93 -18.19
N ASN A 198 40.26 17.94 -16.86
CA ASN A 198 40.87 19.07 -16.14
C ASN A 198 42.36 19.19 -16.44
N GLU A 199 43.11 18.09 -16.44
CA GLU A 199 44.54 18.08 -16.82
C GLU A 199 44.72 18.60 -18.26
N GLU A 200 43.87 18.18 -19.19
CA GLU A 200 43.91 18.69 -20.59
C GLU A 200 43.59 20.19 -20.66
N LEU A 201 42.60 20.64 -19.88
CA LEU A 201 42.25 22.05 -19.80
C LEU A 201 43.36 22.91 -19.19
N GLU A 202 44.01 22.44 -18.14
CA GLU A 202 45.19 23.14 -17.55
C GLU A 202 46.30 23.29 -18.57
N PHE A 203 46.64 22.21 -19.30
CA PHE A 203 47.63 22.27 -20.36
C PHE A 203 47.28 23.29 -21.46
N LYS A 204 46.05 23.27 -21.94
CA LYS A 204 45.58 24.25 -22.94
C LYS A 204 45.58 25.69 -22.42
N ASN A 205 45.22 25.89 -21.15
CA ASN A 205 45.29 27.22 -20.54
C ASN A 205 46.71 27.76 -20.44
N GLU A 206 47.68 26.92 -20.09
CA GLU A 206 49.11 27.30 -20.10
C GLU A 206 49.57 27.68 -21.51
N GLU A 207 49.18 26.90 -22.52
CA GLU A 207 49.54 27.20 -23.92
C GLU A 207 48.93 28.53 -24.39
N ILE A 208 47.62 28.73 -24.12
CA ILE A 208 46.94 29.99 -24.44
C ILE A 208 47.60 31.18 -23.75
N THR A 209 48.01 31.02 -22.49
CA THR A 209 48.68 32.07 -21.74
C THR A 209 50.01 32.43 -22.38
N LYS A 210 50.84 31.45 -22.78
CA LYS A 210 52.11 31.66 -23.50
C LYS A 210 51.85 32.37 -24.83
N GLN A 211 50.88 31.94 -25.62
CA GLN A 211 50.53 32.57 -26.90
C GLN A 211 50.07 34.02 -26.71
N ARG A 212 49.26 34.28 -25.70
CA ARG A 212 48.80 35.63 -25.37
C ARG A 212 49.93 36.56 -25.00
N ASP A 213 50.90 36.09 -24.19
CA ASP A 213 52.07 36.89 -23.77
C ASP A 213 53.03 37.16 -24.97
N GLN A 214 53.16 36.19 -25.85
CA GLN A 214 53.92 36.36 -27.10
C GLN A 214 53.27 37.37 -28.03
N ILE A 215 51.94 37.31 -28.22
CA ILE A 215 51.19 38.28 -29.03
C ILE A 215 51.28 39.69 -28.40
N ALA A 216 51.22 39.79 -27.07
CA ALA A 216 51.37 41.07 -26.38
C ALA A 216 52.75 41.71 -26.65
N LYS A 217 53.83 40.91 -26.55
CA LYS A 217 55.17 41.36 -26.86
C LYS A 217 55.34 41.78 -28.31
N GLN A 218 54.88 40.99 -29.26
CA GLN A 218 54.87 41.33 -30.69
C GLN A 218 54.09 42.63 -30.96
N LYS A 219 52.98 42.81 -30.36
CA LYS A 219 52.19 44.05 -30.49
C LYS A 219 52.96 45.26 -29.97
N GLU A 220 53.62 45.14 -28.84
CA GLU A 220 54.50 46.21 -28.29
C GLU A 220 55.66 46.56 -29.26
N GLU A 221 56.40 45.55 -29.74
CA GLU A 221 57.53 45.74 -30.70
C GLU A 221 57.02 46.40 -32.00
N ILE A 222 55.87 45.97 -32.54
CA ILE A 222 55.28 46.58 -33.74
C ILE A 222 54.85 48.02 -33.45
N THR A 223 54.22 48.28 -32.30
CA THR A 223 53.77 49.62 -31.93
C THR A 223 54.94 50.57 -31.80
N ASP A 224 56.05 50.12 -31.19
CA ASP A 224 57.32 50.95 -31.07
C ASP A 224 57.97 51.18 -32.42
N SER A 225 57.97 50.19 -33.31
CA SER A 225 58.49 50.36 -34.68
C SER A 225 57.67 51.38 -35.46
N ILE A 226 56.32 51.36 -35.31
CA ILE A 226 55.43 52.34 -35.95
C ILE A 226 55.63 53.76 -35.37
N LYS A 227 55.82 53.89 -34.07
CA LYS A 227 56.20 55.20 -33.47
C LYS A 227 57.54 55.74 -33.93
N TYR A 228 58.49 54.84 -34.12
CA TYR A 228 59.82 55.23 -34.69
C TYR A 228 59.65 55.71 -36.13
N ALA A 229 58.92 55.01 -36.99
CA ALA A 229 58.60 55.44 -38.33
C ALA A 229 57.88 56.81 -38.34
N GLN A 230 56.92 57.06 -37.41
CA GLN A 230 56.28 58.38 -37.23
C GLN A 230 57.27 59.52 -36.95
N ARG A 231 58.27 59.24 -36.10
CA ARG A 231 59.33 60.25 -35.84
C ARG A 231 60.13 60.57 -37.09
N ILE A 232 60.52 59.56 -37.87
CA ILE A 232 61.19 59.79 -39.15
C ILE A 232 60.30 60.60 -40.10
N GLN A 233 59.06 60.23 -40.25
CA GLN A 233 58.14 60.96 -41.12
C GLN A 233 57.94 62.44 -40.71
N LYS A 234 57.83 62.72 -39.41
CA LYS A 234 57.77 64.09 -38.88
C LYS A 234 59.06 64.89 -39.10
N ALA A 235 60.20 64.22 -39.17
CA ALA A 235 61.51 64.89 -39.43
C ALA A 235 61.70 65.23 -40.89
N VAL A 236 61.01 64.54 -41.83
CA VAL A 236 61.09 64.81 -43.28
C VAL A 236 60.04 65.83 -43.72
N VAL A 237 58.90 65.91 -43.05
CA VAL A 237 57.90 66.90 -43.38
C VAL A 237 58.36 68.26 -42.90
N PRO A 238 58.20 69.32 -43.66
CA PRO A 238 58.64 70.67 -43.30
C PRO A 238 57.95 71.13 -41.99
N SER A 239 58.70 71.90 -41.19
CA SER A 239 58.09 72.53 -39.98
C SER A 239 57.11 73.63 -40.37
N GLU A 240 56.11 73.88 -39.53
CA GLU A 240 55.09 74.95 -39.69
C GLU A 240 55.81 76.32 -39.84
N GLU A 241 56.93 76.49 -39.15
CA GLU A 241 57.83 77.72 -39.31
C GLU A 241 58.34 77.84 -40.72
N ARG A 242 58.86 76.76 -41.31
CA ARG A 242 59.43 76.77 -42.65
C ARG A 242 58.31 76.89 -43.73
N GLU A 243 57.16 76.44 -43.46
CA GLU A 243 55.96 76.65 -44.34
C GLU A 243 55.62 78.10 -44.40
N ASN A 244 55.45 78.74 -43.22
CA ASN A 244 55.10 80.16 -43.12
C ASN A 244 56.19 81.08 -43.72
N GLU A 245 57.48 80.72 -43.68
CA GLU A 245 58.59 81.47 -44.31
C GLU A 245 58.50 81.45 -45.83
N LEU A 246 58.17 80.30 -46.42
CA LEU A 246 58.15 80.08 -47.85
C LEU A 246 56.84 80.38 -48.56
N LEU A 247 55.70 80.24 -47.83
CA LEU A 247 54.34 80.47 -48.35
C LEU A 247 53.62 81.55 -47.57
N LYS A 248 53.30 82.67 -48.21
CA LYS A 248 52.65 83.81 -47.54
C LYS A 248 51.22 83.59 -47.14
N GLU A 249 50.45 82.86 -47.94
CA GLU A 249 49.07 82.51 -47.68
C GLU A 249 48.85 81.03 -48.13
N HIS A 250 48.62 80.17 -47.16
CA HIS A 250 48.38 78.74 -47.42
C HIS A 250 47.54 78.14 -46.28
N PHE A 251 46.98 76.96 -46.53
CA PHE A 251 46.43 76.06 -45.52
C PHE A 251 46.86 74.64 -45.81
N LEU A 252 47.15 73.88 -44.79
CA LEU A 252 47.51 72.48 -44.89
C LEU A 252 46.44 71.65 -44.18
N LEU A 253 45.84 70.65 -44.87
CA LEU A 253 44.97 69.68 -44.27
C LEU A 253 45.64 68.27 -44.40
N TRP A 254 46.29 67.88 -43.30
CA TRP A 254 46.92 66.56 -43.26
C TRP A 254 46.34 65.78 -42.08
N ARG A 255 45.62 64.68 -42.39
CA ARG A 255 44.99 63.82 -41.40
C ARG A 255 45.38 62.37 -41.60
N PRO A 256 46.43 61.92 -40.95
CA PRO A 256 46.81 60.51 -40.95
C PRO A 256 45.68 59.65 -40.49
N ARG A 257 45.39 58.50 -41.12
CA ARG A 257 44.39 57.54 -40.69
C ARG A 257 44.84 56.81 -39.42
N ASP A 258 46.13 56.50 -39.36
CA ASP A 258 46.78 55.76 -38.29
C ASP A 258 47.94 56.55 -37.69
N ILE A 259 48.91 55.89 -37.04
CA ILE A 259 50.05 56.54 -36.40
C ILE A 259 50.98 57.18 -37.42
N VAL A 260 51.12 56.58 -38.64
CA VAL A 260 51.85 57.11 -39.77
C VAL A 260 50.95 57.23 -40.99
N SER A 261 51.25 58.16 -41.91
CA SER A 261 50.53 58.38 -43.16
C SER A 261 51.33 57.87 -44.36
N GLY A 262 50.61 57.29 -45.33
CA GLY A 262 51.17 57.04 -46.66
C GLY A 262 51.45 58.34 -47.41
N ASP A 263 50.56 59.35 -47.18
CA ASP A 263 50.74 60.65 -47.78
C ASP A 263 51.67 61.52 -47.00
N PHE A 264 52.56 62.24 -47.70
CA PHE A 264 53.40 63.26 -47.11
C PHE A 264 53.62 64.41 -48.16
N TRP A 265 54.07 65.52 -47.66
CA TRP A 265 54.36 66.64 -48.44
C TRP A 265 55.74 67.15 -48.03
N TRP A 266 56.41 67.84 -48.98
CA TRP A 266 57.76 68.37 -48.80
C TRP A 266 57.90 69.64 -49.60
N MET A 267 58.72 70.57 -49.09
CA MET A 267 59.02 71.83 -49.80
C MET A 267 60.46 72.28 -49.59
N THR A 268 60.97 73.07 -50.58
CA THR A 268 62.26 73.70 -50.52
C THR A 268 62.32 74.94 -51.35
N GLU A 269 63.22 75.85 -51.05
CA GLU A 269 63.56 77.02 -51.91
C GLU A 269 64.84 76.80 -52.66
N LYS A 270 64.83 77.09 -53.95
CA LYS A 270 66.03 77.04 -54.81
C LYS A 270 65.99 78.18 -55.83
N LYS A 271 67.01 79.07 -55.81
CA LYS A 271 67.13 80.19 -56.74
C LYS A 271 65.92 81.16 -56.72
N GLY A 272 65.36 81.44 -55.52
CA GLY A 272 64.20 82.34 -55.37
C GLY A 272 62.87 81.70 -55.80
N LYS A 273 62.80 80.40 -56.05
CA LYS A 273 61.59 79.68 -56.38
C LYS A 273 61.29 78.60 -55.30
N VAL A 274 60.12 78.58 -54.84
CA VAL A 274 59.57 77.53 -53.94
C VAL A 274 59.16 76.36 -54.76
N ILE A 275 59.67 75.15 -54.41
CA ILE A 275 59.30 73.89 -54.99
C ILE A 275 58.52 73.16 -53.93
N LEU A 276 57.24 72.73 -54.24
CA LEU A 276 56.39 71.97 -53.43
C LEU A 276 56.16 70.59 -54.06
N ALA A 277 56.25 69.56 -53.27
CA ALA A 277 55.88 68.20 -53.69
C ALA A 277 54.85 67.64 -52.69
N ALA A 278 53.79 67.09 -53.20
CA ALA A 278 52.89 66.21 -52.47
C ALA A 278 53.03 64.79 -53.02
N ALA A 279 53.24 63.85 -52.16
CA ALA A 279 53.43 62.46 -52.53
C ALA A 279 52.45 61.57 -51.81
N ASP A 280 51.87 60.69 -52.55
CA ASP A 280 51.02 59.56 -52.01
C ASP A 280 51.86 58.27 -52.19
N CYS A 281 52.27 57.70 -51.08
CA CYS A 281 52.96 56.41 -51.09
C CYS A 281 51.88 55.32 -51.03
N THR A 282 52.10 54.32 -51.86
CA THR A 282 51.23 53.13 -51.87
C THR A 282 51.08 52.48 -50.48
N GLY A 283 49.86 52.35 -49.98
CA GLY A 283 49.53 51.79 -48.68
C GLY A 283 48.80 52.81 -47.78
N HIS A 284 47.89 52.34 -46.94
CA HIS A 284 47.12 53.20 -46.06
C HIS A 284 47.73 53.37 -44.65
N GLY A 285 48.98 53.41 -44.54
CA GLY A 285 49.78 53.36 -43.33
C GLY A 285 50.53 52.03 -43.18
N VAL A 286 51.09 51.75 -42.02
CA VAL A 286 51.73 50.47 -41.77
C VAL A 286 50.61 49.43 -41.60
N PRO A 287 50.63 48.28 -42.33
CA PRO A 287 49.54 47.26 -42.24
C PRO A 287 49.45 46.65 -40.85
#